data_b4df96b47bc48544e59cc6515b264001
#
_entry.id   b4df96b47bc48544e59cc6515b264001
#
_cell.length_a   1.000
_cell.length_b   1.000
_cell.length_c   1.000
_cell.angle_alpha   90.00
_cell.angle_beta   90.00
_cell.angle_gamma   90.00
#
_symmetry.space_group_name_H-M   'P 1'
#
loop_
_entity.id
_entity.type
_entity.pdbx_description
1 polymer ?
#
loop_
_entity_poly.entity_id
_entity_poly.type
_entity_poly.pdbx_seq_one_letter_code
_entity_poly.pdbx_strand_id
1 'polypeptide(L)'
;MTAVQLLAAALIVLALALLASGLLLRRRAGLPWARIVASDVGVGRPLERPLVAPHYGLSGKPDYLLERGGVLIPVEVKPGRHAPRPYDSDLMQLAAYCLLVEESTGRAPPYGLLRYAGASFRLAYTPTVRQRLVALLDEMHALLEASDVARS
;
A
#
# COMPACT_ATOMS: atom_id res chain seq x y z
N MET A 1 10.48 39.72 -31.20
CA MET A 1 9.96 38.36 -31.00
C MET A 1 8.79 38.14 -31.94
N THR A 2 8.80 37.09 -32.73
CA THR A 2 7.68 36.77 -33.62
C THR A 2 6.53 36.14 -32.85
N ALA A 3 5.28 36.25 -33.34
CA ALA A 3 4.12 35.61 -32.72
C ALA A 3 4.31 34.10 -32.46
N VAL A 4 5.05 33.44 -33.34
CA VAL A 4 5.41 32.01 -33.21
C VAL A 4 6.32 31.74 -31.99
N GLN A 5 7.28 32.63 -31.73
CA GLN A 5 8.18 32.52 -30.57
C GLN A 5 7.43 32.73 -29.26
N LEU A 6 6.47 33.66 -29.23
CA LEU A 6 5.61 33.88 -28.05
C LEU A 6 4.69 32.67 -27.77
N LEU A 7 4.11 32.09 -28.83
CA LEU A 7 3.28 30.88 -28.71
C LEU A 7 4.10 29.70 -28.20
N ALA A 8 5.30 29.48 -28.76
CA ALA A 8 6.18 28.39 -28.30
C ALA A 8 6.59 28.57 -26.84
N ALA A 9 6.93 29.78 -26.41
CA ALA A 9 7.26 30.06 -25.01
C ALA A 9 6.07 29.82 -24.08
N ALA A 10 4.86 30.22 -24.47
CA ALA A 10 3.65 29.97 -23.69
C ALA A 10 3.35 28.48 -23.53
N LEU A 11 3.52 27.67 -24.59
CA LEU A 11 3.34 26.21 -24.53
C LEU A 11 4.36 25.53 -23.62
N ILE A 12 5.62 25.98 -23.66
CA ILE A 12 6.68 25.45 -22.78
C ILE A 12 6.34 25.76 -21.30
N VAL A 13 5.94 26.98 -21.00
CA VAL A 13 5.55 27.38 -19.63
C VAL A 13 4.35 26.54 -19.15
N LEU A 14 3.34 26.36 -19.99
CA LEU A 14 2.19 25.51 -19.68
C LEU A 14 2.59 24.05 -19.39
N ALA A 15 3.45 23.48 -20.24
CA ALA A 15 3.95 22.13 -20.05
C ALA A 15 4.74 21.97 -18.75
N LEU A 16 5.60 22.93 -18.41
CA LEU A 16 6.35 22.97 -17.16
C LEU A 16 5.41 23.11 -15.94
N ALA A 17 4.37 23.94 -16.04
CA ALA A 17 3.37 24.11 -14.99
C ALA A 17 2.58 22.82 -14.76
N LEU A 18 2.18 22.12 -15.82
CA LEU A 18 1.48 20.83 -15.73
C LEU A 18 2.39 19.74 -15.11
N LEU A 19 3.66 19.67 -15.51
CA LEU A 19 4.64 18.78 -14.91
C LEU A 19 4.87 19.07 -13.43
N ALA A 20 5.05 20.34 -13.06
CA ALA A 20 5.21 20.75 -11.67
C ALA A 20 3.96 20.43 -10.84
N SER A 21 2.77 20.65 -11.39
CA SER A 21 1.50 20.32 -10.71
C SER A 21 1.35 18.81 -10.51
N GLY A 22 1.72 18.00 -11.52
CA GLY A 22 1.73 16.54 -11.41
C GLY A 22 2.71 16.04 -10.34
N LEU A 23 3.90 16.62 -10.26
CA LEU A 23 4.91 16.31 -9.24
C LEU A 23 4.45 16.71 -7.83
N LEU A 24 3.80 17.89 -7.70
CA LEU A 24 3.25 18.37 -6.43
C LEU A 24 2.09 17.51 -5.94
N LEU A 25 1.17 17.12 -6.83
CA LEU A 25 0.08 16.20 -6.53
C LEU A 25 0.62 14.84 -6.09
N ARG A 26 1.65 14.33 -6.76
CA ARG A 26 2.30 13.07 -6.41
C ARG A 26 3.02 13.13 -5.06
N ARG A 27 3.66 14.27 -4.72
CA ARG A 27 4.25 14.51 -3.39
C ARG A 27 3.18 14.61 -2.31
N ARG A 28 2.05 15.28 -2.58
CA ARG A 28 0.89 15.35 -1.67
C ARG A 28 0.21 14.00 -1.51
N ALA A 29 0.32 13.14 -2.53
CA ALA A 29 -0.15 11.76 -2.45
C ALA A 29 0.65 10.91 -1.45
N GLY A 30 1.81 11.38 -0.94
CA GLY A 30 2.61 10.65 0.06
C GLY A 30 3.16 9.31 -0.44
N LEU A 31 3.04 9.03 -1.73
CA LEU A 31 3.60 7.83 -2.35
C LEU A 31 5.08 8.07 -2.66
N PRO A 32 5.98 7.13 -2.32
CA PRO A 32 7.39 7.24 -2.69
C PRO A 32 7.55 7.21 -4.22
N TRP A 33 8.72 7.65 -4.71
CA TRP A 33 9.12 7.48 -6.12
C TRP A 33 9.27 5.99 -6.42
N ALA A 34 8.16 5.38 -6.82
CA ALA A 34 8.06 3.98 -7.17
C ALA A 34 6.98 3.81 -8.24
N ARG A 35 7.14 2.79 -9.07
CA ARG A 35 6.16 2.45 -10.09
C ARG A 35 4.98 1.73 -9.45
N ILE A 36 3.76 2.23 -9.69
CA ILE A 36 2.54 1.49 -9.35
C ILE A 36 2.41 0.36 -10.37
N VAL A 37 2.49 -0.88 -9.92
CA VAL A 37 2.39 -2.07 -10.78
C VAL A 37 1.02 -2.72 -10.73
N ALA A 38 0.33 -2.57 -9.59
CA ALA A 38 -1.04 -3.05 -9.43
C ALA A 38 -1.82 -2.19 -8.44
N SER A 39 -3.15 -2.12 -8.59
CA SER A 39 -4.04 -1.34 -7.75
C SER A 39 -5.45 -1.90 -7.77
N ASP A 40 -6.11 -1.91 -6.62
CA ASP A 40 -7.53 -2.24 -6.51
C ASP A 40 -8.44 -1.03 -6.81
N VAL A 41 -7.89 0.18 -6.84
CA VAL A 41 -8.61 1.44 -7.10
C VAL A 41 -8.48 1.95 -8.55
N GLY A 42 -8.05 1.11 -9.48
CA GLY A 42 -8.06 1.41 -10.92
C GLY A 42 -6.89 2.24 -11.46
N VAL A 43 -5.81 2.43 -10.68
CA VAL A 43 -4.57 3.05 -11.13
C VAL A 43 -3.50 1.97 -11.37
N GLY A 44 -2.99 1.86 -12.59
CA GLY A 44 -2.08 0.79 -12.97
C GLY A 44 -2.83 -0.47 -13.43
N ARG A 45 -2.22 -1.66 -13.28
CA ARG A 45 -2.93 -2.93 -13.53
C ARG A 45 -3.83 -3.25 -12.33
N PRO A 46 -5.10 -3.63 -12.54
CA PRO A 46 -5.95 -4.08 -11.44
C PRO A 46 -5.37 -5.35 -10.81
N LEU A 47 -5.52 -5.48 -9.50
CA LEU A 47 -5.33 -6.75 -8.81
C LEU A 47 -6.51 -7.65 -9.21
N GLU A 48 -6.31 -8.50 -10.21
CA GLU A 48 -7.36 -9.39 -10.71
C GLU A 48 -7.86 -10.35 -9.62
N ARG A 49 -6.95 -10.78 -8.75
CA ARG A 49 -7.23 -11.71 -7.65
C ARG A 49 -6.60 -11.21 -6.35
N PRO A 50 -7.19 -11.54 -5.18
CA PRO A 50 -6.52 -11.28 -3.91
C PRO A 50 -5.19 -12.03 -3.84
N LEU A 51 -4.24 -11.45 -3.12
CA LEU A 51 -3.06 -12.16 -2.66
C LEU A 51 -3.50 -13.21 -1.64
N VAL A 52 -2.88 -14.37 -1.66
CA VAL A 52 -3.28 -15.50 -0.79
C VAL A 52 -2.04 -16.09 -0.13
N ALA A 53 -2.15 -16.36 1.16
CA ALA A 53 -1.19 -17.12 1.95
C ALA A 53 -1.92 -18.27 2.65
N PRO A 54 -2.10 -19.43 1.96
CA PRO A 54 -2.94 -20.53 2.46
C PRO A 54 -2.46 -21.09 3.79
N HIS A 55 -1.13 -21.14 3.99
CA HIS A 55 -0.51 -21.61 5.23
C HIS A 55 -0.95 -20.79 6.47
N TYR A 56 -1.27 -19.53 6.27
CA TYR A 56 -1.75 -18.63 7.34
C TYR A 56 -3.26 -18.38 7.31
N GLY A 57 -4.00 -19.07 6.43
CA GLY A 57 -5.42 -18.82 6.22
C GLY A 57 -5.73 -17.38 5.82
N LEU A 58 -4.79 -16.70 5.18
CA LEU A 58 -4.86 -15.27 4.92
C LEU A 58 -5.07 -14.98 3.44
N SER A 59 -5.97 -14.03 3.15
CA SER A 59 -6.15 -13.47 1.82
C SER A 59 -6.50 -11.99 1.92
N GLY A 60 -6.14 -11.20 0.91
CA GLY A 60 -6.46 -9.78 0.88
C GLY A 60 -5.94 -9.06 -0.34
N LYS A 61 -6.46 -7.85 -0.55
CA LYS A 61 -6.08 -6.96 -1.63
C LYS A 61 -5.63 -5.62 -1.03
N PRO A 62 -4.33 -5.27 -1.09
CA PRO A 62 -3.90 -3.90 -0.78
C PRO A 62 -4.43 -2.93 -1.84
N ASP A 63 -4.69 -1.67 -1.48
CA ASP A 63 -5.15 -0.65 -2.42
C ASP A 63 -4.15 -0.43 -3.57
N TYR A 64 -2.83 -0.48 -3.25
CA TYR A 64 -1.76 -0.36 -4.24
C TYR A 64 -0.63 -1.35 -3.95
N LEU A 65 0.02 -1.78 -5.02
CA LEU A 65 1.34 -2.40 -4.97
C LEU A 65 2.32 -1.51 -5.72
N LEU A 66 3.35 -1.04 -5.03
CA LEU A 66 4.43 -0.26 -5.60
C LEU A 66 5.64 -1.16 -5.83
N GLU A 67 6.29 -1.02 -6.98
CA GLU A 67 7.58 -1.68 -7.23
C GLU A 67 8.72 -0.71 -6.94
N ARG A 68 9.64 -1.12 -6.09
CA ARG A 68 10.87 -0.39 -5.80
C ARG A 68 12.05 -1.35 -5.65
N GLY A 69 13.03 -1.22 -6.55
CA GLY A 69 14.20 -2.11 -6.51
C GLY A 69 13.85 -3.60 -6.71
N GLY A 70 12.84 -3.91 -7.53
CA GLY A 70 12.38 -5.27 -7.78
C GLY A 70 11.63 -5.92 -6.61
N VAL A 71 11.23 -5.14 -5.61
CA VAL A 71 10.42 -5.60 -4.49
C VAL A 71 9.06 -4.89 -4.51
N LEU A 72 7.99 -5.64 -4.27
CA LEU A 72 6.63 -5.09 -4.14
C LEU A 72 6.41 -4.58 -2.73
N ILE A 73 5.86 -3.37 -2.62
CA ILE A 73 5.55 -2.69 -1.36
C ILE A 73 4.04 -2.47 -1.31
N PRO A 74 3.34 -3.04 -0.33
CA PRO A 74 1.90 -2.82 -0.18
C PRO A 74 1.61 -1.43 0.38
N VAL A 75 0.53 -0.82 -0.11
CA VAL A 75 0.00 0.45 0.35
C VAL A 75 -1.47 0.31 0.67
N GLU A 76 -1.86 0.74 1.85
CA GLU A 76 -3.24 0.84 2.30
C GLU A 76 -3.63 2.30 2.48
N VAL A 77 -4.80 2.68 2.02
CA VAL A 77 -5.31 4.06 2.08
C VAL A 77 -6.61 4.12 2.88
N LYS A 78 -6.63 4.95 3.90
CA LYS A 78 -7.79 5.19 4.76
C LYS A 78 -8.20 6.67 4.67
N PRO A 79 -8.91 7.09 3.62
CA PRO A 79 -9.19 8.50 3.34
C PRO A 79 -10.06 9.18 4.41
N GLY A 80 -10.89 8.41 5.12
CA GLY A 80 -11.72 8.91 6.21
C GLY A 80 -11.04 8.99 7.58
N ARG A 81 -9.77 8.57 7.69
CA ARG A 81 -9.05 8.60 8.97
C ARG A 81 -8.20 9.86 9.11
N HIS A 82 -8.37 10.53 10.26
CA HIS A 82 -7.61 11.70 10.67
C HIS A 82 -7.04 11.43 12.07
N ALA A 83 -5.78 10.98 12.14
CA ALA A 83 -5.13 10.73 13.40
C ALA A 83 -3.63 11.08 13.31
N PRO A 84 -3.01 11.61 14.39
CA PRO A 84 -1.59 11.94 14.42
C PRO A 84 -0.69 10.70 14.52
N ARG A 85 -1.28 9.55 14.87
CA ARG A 85 -0.62 8.24 14.95
C ARG A 85 -1.49 7.19 14.29
N PRO A 86 -0.90 6.14 13.69
CA PRO A 86 -1.67 5.06 13.10
C PRO A 86 -2.36 4.23 14.20
N TYR A 87 -3.52 3.68 13.86
CA TYR A 87 -4.20 2.70 14.73
C TYR A 87 -3.51 1.34 14.62
N ASP A 88 -3.44 0.61 15.73
CA ASP A 88 -2.82 -0.73 15.77
C ASP A 88 -3.50 -1.71 14.80
N SER A 89 -4.82 -1.63 14.65
CA SER A 89 -5.57 -2.44 13.69
C SER A 89 -5.15 -2.19 12.23
N ASP A 90 -4.90 -0.93 11.87
CA ASP A 90 -4.46 -0.57 10.52
C ASP A 90 -3.00 -0.99 10.28
N LEU A 91 -2.16 -0.94 11.32
CA LEU A 91 -0.79 -1.45 11.25
C LEU A 91 -0.76 -2.98 11.10
N MET A 92 -1.64 -3.70 11.81
CA MET A 92 -1.75 -5.16 11.68
C MET A 92 -2.30 -5.55 10.30
N GLN A 93 -3.27 -4.83 9.75
CA GLN A 93 -3.73 -5.02 8.38
C GLN A 93 -2.60 -4.82 7.37
N LEU A 94 -1.81 -3.77 7.54
CA LEU A 94 -0.66 -3.49 6.67
C LEU A 94 0.43 -4.57 6.81
N ALA A 95 0.69 -5.07 8.03
CA ALA A 95 1.60 -6.19 8.26
C ALA A 95 1.11 -7.47 7.56
N ALA A 96 -0.22 -7.72 7.58
CA ALA A 96 -0.83 -8.83 6.85
C ALA A 96 -0.62 -8.70 5.33
N TYR A 97 -0.74 -7.52 4.77
CA TYR A 97 -0.41 -7.29 3.35
C TYR A 97 1.08 -7.50 3.05
N CYS A 98 1.97 -7.15 3.97
CA CYS A 98 3.40 -7.46 3.82
C CYS A 98 3.65 -8.97 3.78
N LEU A 99 3.00 -9.73 4.66
CA LEU A 99 3.07 -11.19 4.66
C LEU A 99 2.50 -11.80 3.37
N LEU A 100 1.36 -11.29 2.89
CA LEU A 100 0.77 -11.72 1.62
C LEU A 100 1.69 -11.48 0.43
N VAL A 101 2.38 -10.33 0.39
CA VAL A 101 3.40 -10.04 -0.64
C VAL A 101 4.58 -10.99 -0.51
N GLU A 102 5.10 -11.23 0.70
CA GLU A 102 6.19 -12.18 0.96
C GLU A 102 5.84 -13.58 0.44
N GLU A 103 4.68 -14.11 0.81
CA GLU A 103 4.22 -15.44 0.41
C GLU A 103 3.96 -15.56 -1.10
N SER A 104 3.40 -14.50 -1.70
CA SER A 104 3.07 -14.51 -3.14
C SER A 104 4.29 -14.33 -4.05
N THR A 105 5.36 -13.68 -3.57
CA THR A 105 6.53 -13.32 -4.39
C THR A 105 7.80 -14.04 -3.96
N GLY A 106 7.82 -14.69 -2.79
CA GLY A 106 9.02 -15.23 -2.17
C GLY A 106 10.00 -14.19 -1.65
N ARG A 107 9.61 -12.89 -1.63
CA ARG A 107 10.46 -11.76 -1.20
C ARG A 107 9.70 -10.87 -0.23
N ALA A 108 10.20 -10.79 0.99
CA ALA A 108 9.63 -9.91 2.01
C ALA A 108 9.81 -8.43 1.62
N PRO A 109 8.75 -7.61 1.65
CA PRO A 109 8.90 -6.17 1.52
C PRO A 109 9.64 -5.61 2.74
N PRO A 110 10.52 -4.62 2.59
CA PRO A 110 11.19 -4.01 3.73
C PRO A 110 10.24 -3.19 4.61
N TYR A 111 9.09 -2.79 4.07
CA TYR A 111 8.05 -2.03 4.76
C TYR A 111 6.73 -2.05 3.99
N GLY A 112 5.66 -1.67 4.67
CA GLY A 112 4.39 -1.26 4.08
C GLY A 112 4.12 0.23 4.29
N LEU A 113 3.19 0.79 3.54
CA LEU A 113 2.77 2.19 3.63
C LEU A 113 1.28 2.27 3.97
N LEU A 114 0.96 3.02 5.03
CA LEU A 114 -0.39 3.36 5.43
C LEU A 114 -0.63 4.84 5.20
N ARG A 115 -1.73 5.17 4.55
CA ARG A 115 -2.06 6.54 4.21
C ARG A 115 -3.41 6.94 4.77
N TYR A 116 -3.41 7.94 5.64
CA TYR A 116 -4.60 8.65 6.12
C TYR A 116 -4.83 9.94 5.31
N ALA A 117 -5.95 10.63 5.55
CA ALA A 117 -6.30 11.85 4.83
C ALA A 117 -5.22 12.95 4.92
N GLY A 118 -4.56 13.12 6.06
CA GLY A 118 -3.56 14.17 6.29
C GLY A 118 -2.16 13.67 6.64
N ALA A 119 -1.93 12.35 6.69
CA ALA A 119 -0.65 11.79 7.13
C ALA A 119 -0.36 10.47 6.42
N SER A 120 0.93 10.17 6.25
CA SER A 120 1.40 8.89 5.76
C SER A 120 2.36 8.26 6.77
N PHE A 121 2.20 6.96 6.99
CA PHE A 121 2.99 6.20 7.95
C PHE A 121 3.69 5.04 7.24
N ARG A 122 4.87 4.71 7.74
CA ARG A 122 5.65 3.59 7.25
C ARG A 122 5.78 2.56 8.37
N LEU A 123 5.31 1.34 8.11
CA LEU A 123 5.55 0.20 8.98
C LEU A 123 6.76 -0.57 8.47
N ALA A 124 7.87 -0.59 9.21
CA ALA A 124 8.99 -1.46 8.91
C ALA A 124 8.56 -2.94 9.12
N TYR A 125 8.64 -3.74 8.07
CA TYR A 125 8.29 -5.16 8.14
C TYR A 125 9.49 -5.97 8.63
N THR A 126 9.70 -5.95 9.94
CA THR A 126 10.80 -6.63 10.62
C THR A 126 10.40 -8.07 11.01
N PRO A 127 11.36 -8.96 11.30
CA PRO A 127 11.07 -10.27 11.86
C PRO A 127 10.17 -10.22 13.09
N THR A 128 10.33 -9.21 13.95
CA THR A 128 9.49 -9.03 15.15
C THR A 128 8.03 -8.71 14.78
N VAL A 129 7.80 -7.82 13.80
CA VAL A 129 6.45 -7.50 13.32
C VAL A 129 5.80 -8.73 12.69
N ARG A 130 6.57 -9.47 11.87
CA ARG A 130 6.11 -10.71 11.27
C ARG A 130 5.71 -11.76 12.32
N GLN A 131 6.54 -11.99 13.32
CA GLN A 131 6.25 -12.93 14.40
C GLN A 131 5.00 -12.53 15.20
N ARG A 132 4.85 -11.24 15.52
CA ARG A 132 3.66 -10.73 16.21
C ARG A 132 2.39 -10.95 15.39
N LEU A 133 2.44 -10.72 14.08
CA LEU A 133 1.32 -10.98 13.18
C LEU A 133 0.97 -12.47 13.14
N VAL A 134 1.95 -13.35 12.98
CA VAL A 134 1.74 -14.82 12.92
C VAL A 134 1.11 -15.29 14.23
N ALA A 135 1.63 -14.88 15.38
CA ALA A 135 1.05 -15.23 16.68
C ALA A 135 -0.41 -14.76 16.80
N LEU A 136 -0.75 -13.57 16.30
CA LEU A 136 -2.14 -13.07 16.29
C LEU A 136 -3.03 -13.93 15.38
N LEU A 137 -2.55 -14.36 14.22
CA LEU A 137 -3.30 -15.23 13.30
C LEU A 137 -3.55 -16.60 13.94
N ASP A 138 -2.56 -17.18 14.61
CA ASP A 138 -2.68 -18.46 15.33
C ASP A 138 -3.73 -18.35 16.45
N GLU A 139 -3.72 -17.25 17.22
CA GLU A 139 -4.71 -17.00 18.27
C GLU A 139 -6.12 -16.85 17.69
N MET A 140 -6.27 -16.15 16.57
CA MET A 140 -7.57 -16.00 15.88
C MET A 140 -8.09 -17.36 15.38
N HIS A 141 -7.25 -18.22 14.81
CA HIS A 141 -7.63 -19.55 14.37
C HIS A 141 -8.09 -20.42 15.54
N ALA A 142 -7.33 -20.43 16.65
CA ALA A 142 -7.72 -21.17 17.85
C ALA A 142 -9.08 -20.72 18.43
N LEU A 143 -9.37 -19.44 18.41
CA LEU A 143 -10.68 -18.91 18.84
C LEU A 143 -11.82 -19.33 17.90
N LEU A 144 -11.59 -19.36 16.60
CA LEU A 144 -12.58 -19.82 15.63
C LEU A 144 -12.91 -21.29 15.81
N GLU A 145 -11.88 -22.16 15.95
CA GLU A 145 -12.06 -23.59 16.22
C GLU A 145 -12.82 -23.85 17.51
N ALA A 146 -12.48 -23.13 18.59
CA ALA A 146 -13.19 -23.25 19.87
C ALA A 146 -14.66 -22.82 19.74
N SER A 147 -14.96 -21.81 18.92
CA SER A 147 -16.34 -21.32 18.71
C SER A 147 -17.18 -22.29 17.89
N ASP A 148 -16.58 -23.03 16.95
CA ASP A 148 -17.27 -24.02 16.14
C ASP A 148 -17.60 -25.28 16.95
N VAL A 149 -16.69 -25.71 17.82
CA VAL A 149 -16.93 -26.83 18.76
C VAL A 149 -18.07 -26.52 19.74
N ALA A 150 -18.20 -25.26 20.17
CA ALA A 150 -19.27 -24.86 21.09
C ALA A 150 -20.67 -24.77 20.44
N ARG A 151 -20.74 -24.82 19.09
CA ARG A 151 -22.02 -24.77 18.33
C ARG A 151 -22.49 -26.13 17.83
N SER A 152 -21.66 -27.17 17.90
CA SER A 152 -21.99 -28.56 17.52
C SER A 152 -22.45 -29.38 18.73
#